data_7b7851aaa13615067efd92b814cf83f4
#
_entry.id   7b7851aaa13615067efd92b814cf83f4
#
_cell.length_a   1.000
_cell.length_b   1.000
_cell.length_c   1.000
_cell.angle_alpha   90.00
_cell.angle_beta   90.00
_cell.angle_gamma   90.00
#
_symmetry.space_group_name_H-M   'P 1'
#
loop_
_entity.id
_entity.type
_entity.pdbx_description
1 polymer ?
#
loop_
_entity_poly.entity_id
_entity_poly.type
_entity_poly.pdbx_seq_one_letter_code
_entity_poly.pdbx_strand_id
1 'polypeptide(L)'
;MYKRKYVTLCEDSVLTYWPSFQAYVDNVDGKEIQLSHVTVKVPGRPPTGVRMAEEEEDRAADLTLEELDEEREEGVELVLISLDSSTWRFQVCSPREVRQWEEAIQAEILASLTRCDGKPDLERIRGLPGNNECADCSRKSPDWASLNLGILVCIECSGIHRNLGSHISKVRSLSLDCWPQANLAALERSGGNAEANSMWEARVKTRLQENASRFEKEEFIRAKYILRAFCNPASASSHGVLI
;
A
#
# COMPACT_ATOMS: atom_id res chain seq x y z
N MET A 1 -20.13 13.82 17.36
CA MET A 1 -20.78 14.56 16.25
C MET A 1 -20.03 14.21 14.97
N TYR A 2 -20.68 13.58 14.00
CA TYR A 2 -20.10 13.23 12.69
C TYR A 2 -19.92 14.49 11.83
N LYS A 3 -18.80 14.54 11.07
CA LYS A 3 -18.56 15.62 10.10
C LYS A 3 -18.79 15.08 8.69
N ARG A 4 -19.46 15.83 7.84
CA ARG A 4 -19.62 15.46 6.42
C ARG A 4 -18.24 15.30 5.77
N LYS A 5 -18.11 14.27 4.95
CA LYS A 5 -16.90 13.93 4.19
C LYS A 5 -17.28 13.63 2.74
N TYR A 6 -16.38 13.93 1.83
CA TYR A 6 -16.44 13.40 0.48
C TYR A 6 -15.60 12.14 0.43
N VAL A 7 -16.16 11.05 -0.08
CA VAL A 7 -15.52 9.73 -0.07
C VAL A 7 -15.52 9.17 -1.49
N THR A 8 -14.38 8.62 -1.93
CA THR A 8 -14.27 7.91 -3.20
C THR A 8 -13.63 6.54 -2.98
N LEU A 9 -14.04 5.60 -3.79
CA LEU A 9 -13.44 4.28 -3.90
C LEU A 9 -12.75 4.19 -5.26
N CYS A 10 -11.45 3.89 -5.26
CA CYS A 10 -10.63 3.78 -6.46
C CYS A 10 -10.34 2.31 -6.80
N GLU A 11 -10.14 2.02 -8.09
CA GLU A 11 -9.86 0.66 -8.61
C GLU A 11 -8.53 0.05 -8.11
N ASP A 12 -7.68 0.83 -7.45
CA ASP A 12 -6.43 0.38 -6.83
C ASP A 12 -6.61 -0.09 -5.37
N SER A 13 -7.85 -0.37 -4.97
CA SER A 13 -8.24 -0.81 -3.63
C SER A 13 -7.92 0.21 -2.52
N VAL A 14 -8.06 1.48 -2.86
CA VAL A 14 -7.89 2.61 -1.95
C VAL A 14 -9.22 3.32 -1.78
N LEU A 15 -9.67 3.46 -0.52
CA LEU A 15 -10.76 4.36 -0.16
C LEU A 15 -10.15 5.66 0.32
N THR A 16 -10.48 6.77 -0.35
CA THR A 16 -9.98 8.10 0.02
C THR A 16 -11.13 8.97 0.51
N TYR A 17 -10.88 9.76 1.57
CA TYR A 17 -11.87 10.70 2.08
C TYR A 17 -11.29 12.10 2.31
N TRP A 18 -12.08 13.12 1.95
CA TRP A 18 -11.73 14.53 2.05
C TRP A 18 -12.65 15.29 3.00
N PRO A 19 -12.19 16.44 3.55
CA PRO A 19 -13.03 17.29 4.40
C PRO A 19 -14.27 17.83 3.67
N SER A 20 -14.21 18.05 2.35
CA SER A 20 -15.28 18.58 1.52
C SER A 20 -15.11 18.18 0.06
N PHE A 21 -16.15 18.40 -0.77
CA PHE A 21 -16.07 18.24 -2.23
C PHE A 21 -15.02 19.17 -2.87
N GLN A 22 -14.91 20.41 -2.37
CA GLN A 22 -13.89 21.35 -2.88
C GLN A 22 -12.47 20.81 -2.62
N ALA A 23 -12.20 20.29 -1.41
CA ALA A 23 -10.90 19.68 -1.08
C ALA A 23 -10.57 18.46 -1.98
N TYR A 24 -11.60 17.72 -2.42
CA TYR A 24 -11.43 16.65 -3.41
C TYR A 24 -11.03 17.23 -4.79
N VAL A 25 -11.74 18.26 -5.27
CA VAL A 25 -11.44 18.90 -6.57
C VAL A 25 -10.02 19.49 -6.58
N ASP A 26 -9.63 20.13 -5.48
CA ASP A 26 -8.30 20.76 -5.33
C ASP A 26 -7.20 19.73 -4.97
N ASN A 27 -7.57 18.46 -4.74
CA ASN A 27 -6.71 17.37 -4.30
C ASN A 27 -5.87 17.71 -3.04
N VAL A 28 -6.51 18.33 -2.05
CA VAL A 28 -5.88 18.78 -0.81
C VAL A 28 -6.51 18.07 0.39
N ASP A 29 -5.69 17.71 1.40
CA ASP A 29 -6.12 17.09 2.67
C ASP A 29 -6.88 15.75 2.52
N GLY A 30 -6.70 15.04 1.42
CA GLY A 30 -7.20 13.67 1.22
C GLY A 30 -6.49 12.69 2.16
N LYS A 31 -7.26 11.76 2.77
CA LYS A 31 -6.74 10.68 3.59
C LYS A 31 -7.12 9.35 2.99
N GLU A 32 -6.15 8.46 2.88
CA GLU A 32 -6.27 7.16 2.23
C GLU A 32 -6.41 6.03 3.24
N ILE A 33 -7.25 5.05 2.91
CA ILE A 33 -7.40 3.78 3.61
C ILE A 33 -7.11 2.68 2.61
N GLN A 34 -6.04 1.91 2.82
CA GLN A 34 -5.70 0.75 2.00
C GLN A 34 -6.62 -0.42 2.36
N LEU A 35 -7.41 -0.90 1.41
CA LEU A 35 -8.43 -1.92 1.65
C LEU A 35 -7.90 -3.35 1.68
N SER A 36 -6.66 -3.61 1.22
CA SER A 36 -6.06 -4.94 1.16
C SER A 36 -6.01 -5.69 2.50
N HIS A 37 -6.13 -4.96 3.62
CA HIS A 37 -6.07 -5.53 4.98
C HIS A 37 -7.18 -4.97 5.88
N VAL A 38 -8.32 -4.67 5.29
CA VAL A 38 -9.48 -4.09 5.98
C VAL A 38 -10.63 -5.08 5.98
N THR A 39 -11.36 -5.12 7.08
CA THR A 39 -12.66 -5.82 7.22
C THR A 39 -13.76 -4.77 7.29
N VAL A 40 -14.83 -4.97 6.51
CA VAL A 40 -16.03 -4.14 6.55
C VAL A 40 -17.02 -4.75 7.52
N LYS A 41 -17.66 -3.94 8.35
CA LYS A 41 -18.75 -4.33 9.24
C LYS A 41 -19.87 -3.30 9.21
N VAL A 42 -21.09 -3.80 9.18
CA VAL A 42 -22.30 -3.01 9.43
C VAL A 42 -22.86 -3.44 10.78
N PRO A 43 -22.86 -2.57 11.82
CA PRO A 43 -23.37 -2.93 13.13
C PRO A 43 -24.84 -3.40 13.04
N GLY A 44 -25.15 -4.50 13.73
CA GLY A 44 -26.48 -5.13 13.70
C GLY A 44 -26.70 -6.12 12.57
N ARG A 45 -25.71 -6.36 11.69
CA ARG A 45 -25.72 -7.43 10.69
C ARG A 45 -24.73 -8.54 11.02
N PRO A 46 -25.09 -9.83 10.78
CA PRO A 46 -24.12 -10.92 10.86
C PRO A 46 -23.01 -10.75 9.81
N PRO A 47 -21.79 -11.28 10.06
CA PRO A 47 -20.69 -11.25 9.08
C PRO A 47 -21.11 -11.96 7.79
N THR A 48 -20.77 -11.39 6.64
CA THR A 48 -20.98 -11.98 5.32
C THR A 48 -20.30 -13.36 5.26
N GLY A 49 -21.05 -14.41 4.92
CA GLY A 49 -20.56 -15.80 4.87
C GLY A 49 -21.11 -16.73 5.96
N VAL A 50 -21.81 -16.21 6.95
CA VAL A 50 -22.59 -17.04 7.90
C VAL A 50 -23.94 -17.33 7.24
N ARG A 51 -24.21 -18.61 6.91
CA ARG A 51 -25.57 -19.04 6.51
C ARG A 51 -26.50 -18.76 7.68
N MET A 52 -27.46 -17.87 7.48
CA MET A 52 -28.60 -17.70 8.38
C MET A 52 -29.44 -18.97 8.30
N ALA A 53 -29.95 -19.44 9.43
CA ALA A 53 -30.91 -20.53 9.43
C ALA A 53 -32.12 -20.13 8.58
N GLU A 54 -32.63 -21.05 7.76
CA GLU A 54 -33.67 -20.86 6.74
C GLU A 54 -34.97 -20.16 7.24
N GLU A 55 -35.16 -20.04 8.56
CA GLU A 55 -36.33 -19.41 9.19
C GLU A 55 -36.30 -17.89 9.26
N GLU A 56 -35.13 -17.22 9.03
CA GLU A 56 -35.01 -15.76 8.98
C GLU A 56 -35.04 -15.19 7.55
N GLU A 57 -34.73 -16.00 6.52
CA GLU A 57 -34.84 -15.58 5.12
C GLU A 57 -36.28 -15.33 4.68
N ASP A 58 -37.24 -16.13 5.19
CA ASP A 58 -38.65 -15.97 4.86
C ASP A 58 -39.29 -14.68 5.44
N ARG A 59 -38.73 -14.13 6.54
CA ARG A 59 -39.21 -12.86 7.11
C ARG A 59 -38.62 -11.62 6.44
N ALA A 60 -37.43 -11.75 5.86
CA ALA A 60 -36.78 -10.64 5.16
C ALA A 60 -37.29 -10.47 3.72
N ALA A 61 -37.87 -11.53 3.14
CA ALA A 61 -38.39 -11.51 1.77
C ALA A 61 -39.79 -10.87 1.62
N ASP A 62 -40.53 -10.70 2.73
CA ASP A 62 -41.91 -10.18 2.72
C ASP A 62 -41.99 -8.67 3.00
N LEU A 63 -40.88 -8.00 3.31
CA LEU A 63 -40.84 -6.55 3.44
C LEU A 63 -40.43 -5.92 2.10
N THR A 64 -41.29 -5.15 1.50
CA THR A 64 -41.00 -4.40 0.27
C THR A 64 -39.89 -3.38 0.55
N LEU A 65 -39.05 -3.11 -0.45
CA LEU A 65 -37.93 -2.15 -0.34
C LEU A 65 -38.39 -0.74 0.11
N GLU A 66 -39.68 -0.42 -0.09
CA GLU A 66 -40.29 0.86 0.33
C GLU A 66 -40.57 0.87 1.84
N GLU A 67 -40.93 -0.26 2.46
CA GLU A 67 -41.23 -0.34 3.91
C GLU A 67 -39.95 -0.25 4.78
N LEU A 68 -38.78 -0.57 4.22
CA LEU A 68 -37.49 -0.45 4.91
C LEU A 68 -36.96 0.99 4.94
N ASP A 69 -37.43 1.87 4.04
CA ASP A 69 -36.97 3.25 3.95
C ASP A 69 -37.73 4.23 4.89
N GLU A 70 -38.94 3.86 5.39
CA GLU A 70 -39.75 4.76 6.20
C GLU A 70 -39.44 4.75 7.72
N GLU A 71 -38.67 3.80 8.26
CA GLU A 71 -38.61 3.62 9.73
C GLU A 71 -37.35 4.14 10.44
N ARG A 72 -36.33 4.72 9.79
CA ARG A 72 -35.19 5.30 10.53
C ARG A 72 -34.54 6.51 9.85
N GLU A 73 -34.83 7.69 10.39
CA GLU A 73 -34.03 8.92 10.19
C GLU A 73 -32.59 8.81 10.81
N GLU A 74 -32.25 7.72 11.49
CA GLU A 74 -30.90 7.48 12.02
C GLU A 74 -30.05 6.82 10.96
N GLY A 75 -29.04 7.56 10.46
CA GLY A 75 -28.08 7.05 9.50
C GLY A 75 -27.40 5.77 9.98
N VAL A 76 -27.21 4.82 9.09
CA VAL A 76 -26.60 3.52 9.37
C VAL A 76 -25.08 3.67 9.39
N GLU A 77 -24.43 3.03 10.37
CA GLU A 77 -22.97 3.08 10.51
C GLU A 77 -22.30 2.01 9.66
N LEU A 78 -21.28 2.42 8.90
CA LEU A 78 -20.34 1.54 8.18
C LEU A 78 -18.99 1.62 8.90
N VAL A 79 -18.44 0.49 9.30
CA VAL A 79 -17.18 0.40 10.07
C VAL A 79 -16.14 -0.35 9.26
N LEU A 80 -14.99 0.28 9.07
CA LEU A 80 -13.80 -0.33 8.49
C LEU A 80 -12.78 -0.60 9.60
N ILE A 81 -12.26 -1.83 9.67
CA ILE A 81 -11.29 -2.28 10.68
C ILE A 81 -10.08 -2.84 9.97
N SER A 82 -8.92 -2.24 10.17
CA SER A 82 -7.64 -2.74 9.67
C SER A 82 -7.00 -3.75 10.61
N LEU A 83 -6.05 -4.55 10.11
CA LEU A 83 -5.29 -5.53 10.89
C LEU A 83 -4.45 -4.88 12.00
N ASP A 84 -4.05 -3.63 11.86
CA ASP A 84 -3.35 -2.85 12.89
C ASP A 84 -4.28 -2.27 13.97
N SER A 85 -5.57 -2.70 13.97
CA SER A 85 -6.63 -2.22 14.85
C SER A 85 -7.07 -0.77 14.62
N SER A 86 -6.63 -0.13 13.56
CA SER A 86 -7.18 1.17 13.13
C SER A 86 -8.64 0.98 12.72
N THR A 87 -9.50 1.88 13.19
CA THR A 87 -10.95 1.80 12.95
C THR A 87 -11.47 3.12 12.39
N TRP A 88 -12.17 3.06 11.27
CA TRP A 88 -12.88 4.19 10.67
C TRP A 88 -14.37 3.92 10.72
N ARG A 89 -15.14 4.93 11.11
CA ARG A 89 -16.60 4.87 11.22
C ARG A 89 -17.21 5.93 10.32
N PHE A 90 -18.05 5.51 9.40
CA PHE A 90 -18.78 6.37 8.49
C PHE A 90 -20.27 6.22 8.76
N GLN A 91 -20.97 7.34 8.87
CA GLN A 91 -22.42 7.35 8.94
C GLN A 91 -22.96 7.63 7.54
N VAL A 92 -23.83 6.78 7.05
CA VAL A 92 -24.42 6.80 5.72
C VAL A 92 -25.91 7.08 5.85
N CYS A 93 -26.45 7.83 4.91
CA CYS A 93 -27.80 8.40 5.03
C CYS A 93 -28.93 7.37 4.96
N SER A 94 -28.73 6.24 4.25
CA SER A 94 -29.78 5.23 4.09
C SER A 94 -29.25 3.79 4.15
N PRO A 95 -30.09 2.82 4.56
CA PRO A 95 -29.73 1.40 4.54
C PRO A 95 -29.36 0.86 3.15
N ARG A 96 -29.98 1.41 2.09
CA ARG A 96 -29.66 1.07 0.70
C ARG A 96 -28.26 1.52 0.31
N GLU A 97 -27.89 2.73 0.68
CA GLU A 97 -26.59 3.30 0.39
C GLU A 97 -25.46 2.55 1.16
N VAL A 98 -25.71 2.14 2.41
CA VAL A 98 -24.78 1.30 3.18
C VAL A 98 -24.52 -0.02 2.46
N ARG A 99 -25.55 -0.69 1.92
CA ARG A 99 -25.38 -1.92 1.16
C ARG A 99 -24.51 -1.72 -0.08
N GLN A 100 -24.75 -0.66 -0.83
CA GLN A 100 -23.95 -0.33 -2.01
C GLN A 100 -22.49 -0.09 -1.67
N TRP A 101 -22.22 0.63 -0.59
CA TRP A 101 -20.85 0.84 -0.11
C TRP A 101 -20.21 -0.46 0.39
N GLU A 102 -20.92 -1.26 1.17
CA GLU A 102 -20.45 -2.55 1.67
C GLU A 102 -20.07 -3.48 0.51
N GLU A 103 -20.94 -3.67 -0.48
CA GLU A 103 -20.70 -4.48 -1.66
C GLU A 103 -19.53 -3.97 -2.49
N ALA A 104 -19.46 -2.67 -2.74
CA ALA A 104 -18.37 -2.07 -3.50
C ALA A 104 -17.01 -2.22 -2.80
N ILE A 105 -16.95 -1.97 -1.49
CA ILE A 105 -15.72 -2.13 -0.72
C ILE A 105 -15.30 -3.61 -0.63
N GLN A 106 -16.25 -4.54 -0.42
CA GLN A 106 -15.97 -5.97 -0.41
C GLN A 106 -15.46 -6.46 -1.77
N ALA A 107 -16.05 -5.99 -2.87
CA ALA A 107 -15.58 -6.29 -4.21
C ALA A 107 -14.14 -5.81 -4.44
N GLU A 108 -13.80 -4.59 -3.97
CA GLU A 108 -12.43 -4.07 -4.05
C GLU A 108 -11.45 -4.82 -3.14
N ILE A 109 -11.86 -5.23 -1.94
CA ILE A 109 -11.05 -6.09 -1.07
C ILE A 109 -10.76 -7.43 -1.78
N LEU A 110 -11.78 -8.08 -2.34
CA LEU A 110 -11.61 -9.33 -3.07
C LEU A 110 -10.73 -9.13 -4.32
N ALA A 111 -10.97 -8.07 -5.08
CA ALA A 111 -10.14 -7.71 -6.23
C ALA A 111 -8.69 -7.45 -5.83
N SER A 112 -8.44 -6.83 -4.66
CA SER A 112 -7.08 -6.61 -4.16
C SER A 112 -6.35 -7.92 -3.86
N LEU A 113 -7.06 -8.90 -3.31
CA LEU A 113 -6.50 -10.23 -3.02
C LEU A 113 -6.17 -11.00 -4.31
N THR A 114 -6.99 -10.87 -5.34
CA THR A 114 -6.76 -11.51 -6.65
C THR A 114 -5.72 -10.75 -7.49
N ARG A 115 -5.64 -9.43 -7.39
CA ARG A 115 -4.60 -8.61 -8.04
C ARG A 115 -3.20 -8.86 -7.45
N CYS A 116 -3.10 -9.47 -6.26
CA CYS A 116 -1.81 -9.85 -5.66
C CYS A 116 -1.13 -11.03 -6.37
N ASP A 117 -1.77 -11.66 -7.36
CA ASP A 117 -1.18 -12.72 -8.19
C ASP A 117 -0.18 -12.21 -9.26
N GLY A 118 0.41 -11.04 -9.05
CA GLY A 118 1.41 -10.41 -9.92
C GLY A 118 2.75 -11.13 -10.01
N LYS A 119 2.77 -12.47 -9.97
CA LYS A 119 3.98 -13.28 -10.15
C LYS A 119 4.71 -12.99 -11.46
N PRO A 120 4.02 -12.86 -12.61
CA PRO A 120 4.68 -12.52 -13.89
C PRO A 120 5.38 -11.16 -13.86
N ASP A 121 4.78 -10.18 -13.20
CA ASP A 121 5.32 -8.82 -13.13
C ASP A 121 6.52 -8.73 -12.18
N LEU A 122 6.53 -9.52 -11.10
CA LEU A 122 7.68 -9.62 -10.20
C LEU A 122 8.90 -10.28 -10.87
N GLU A 123 8.68 -11.24 -11.77
CA GLU A 123 9.78 -11.82 -12.56
C GLU A 123 10.42 -10.78 -13.49
N ARG A 124 9.63 -9.88 -14.08
CA ARG A 124 10.17 -8.77 -14.87
C ARG A 124 11.04 -7.84 -14.00
N ILE A 125 10.57 -7.52 -12.78
CA ILE A 125 11.35 -6.72 -11.83
C ILE A 125 12.67 -7.43 -11.46
N ARG A 126 12.64 -8.75 -11.18
CA ARG A 126 13.83 -9.53 -10.88
C ARG A 126 14.81 -9.59 -12.06
N GLY A 127 14.30 -9.55 -13.29
CA GLY A 127 15.07 -9.56 -14.53
C GLY A 127 15.73 -8.22 -14.89
N LEU A 128 15.44 -7.13 -14.20
CA LEU A 128 16.06 -5.83 -14.47
C LEU A 128 17.58 -5.86 -14.18
N PRO A 129 18.38 -5.05 -14.89
CA PRO A 129 19.83 -5.02 -14.73
C PRO A 129 20.28 -4.82 -13.28
N GLY A 130 21.10 -5.75 -12.79
CA GLY A 130 21.66 -5.72 -11.44
C GLY A 130 20.73 -6.23 -10.33
N ASN A 131 19.45 -6.54 -10.62
CA ASN A 131 18.48 -7.03 -9.63
C ASN A 131 18.69 -8.46 -9.18
N ASN A 132 19.64 -9.19 -9.77
CA ASN A 132 20.10 -10.50 -9.31
C ASN A 132 20.95 -10.43 -8.03
N GLU A 133 21.38 -9.22 -7.63
CA GLU A 133 22.17 -8.95 -6.44
C GLU A 133 21.58 -7.80 -5.61
N CYS A 134 21.77 -7.86 -4.28
CA CYS A 134 21.42 -6.79 -3.38
C CYS A 134 22.16 -5.49 -3.76
N ALA A 135 21.43 -4.38 -3.85
CA ALA A 135 21.96 -3.08 -4.19
C ALA A 135 23.10 -2.61 -3.26
N ASP A 136 23.15 -3.13 -2.02
CA ASP A 136 24.10 -2.67 -1.01
C ASP A 136 25.26 -3.64 -0.75
N CYS A 137 24.96 -4.92 -0.52
CA CYS A 137 25.97 -5.91 -0.09
C CYS A 137 26.25 -7.02 -1.11
N SER A 138 25.70 -6.92 -2.32
CA SER A 138 25.89 -7.89 -3.41
C SER A 138 25.40 -9.33 -3.13
N ARG A 139 24.66 -9.57 -2.02
CA ARG A 139 24.01 -10.86 -1.77
C ARG A 139 23.08 -11.21 -2.91
N LYS A 140 23.13 -12.46 -3.36
CA LYS A 140 22.31 -12.96 -4.47
C LYS A 140 20.82 -13.02 -4.10
N SER A 141 19.98 -12.93 -5.12
CA SER A 141 18.54 -13.12 -5.06
C SER A 141 17.87 -12.26 -3.98
N PRO A 142 17.98 -10.93 -4.05
CA PRO A 142 17.29 -10.04 -3.12
C PRO A 142 15.77 -10.16 -3.28
N ASP A 143 15.04 -10.24 -2.16
CA ASP A 143 13.58 -10.40 -2.12
C ASP A 143 12.84 -9.25 -1.44
N TRP A 144 13.50 -8.12 -1.32
CA TRP A 144 12.95 -6.89 -0.75
C TRP A 144 13.22 -5.72 -1.67
N ALA A 145 12.29 -4.79 -1.75
CA ALA A 145 12.42 -3.57 -2.54
C ALA A 145 12.30 -2.32 -1.68
N SER A 146 13.06 -1.29 -2.02
CA SER A 146 12.81 0.08 -1.57
C SER A 146 12.15 0.84 -2.70
N LEU A 147 10.85 1.19 -2.54
CA LEU A 147 10.03 1.77 -3.60
C LEU A 147 10.53 3.13 -4.06
N ASN A 148 10.84 4.00 -3.12
CA ASN A 148 11.27 5.38 -3.40
C ASN A 148 12.75 5.50 -3.82
N LEU A 149 13.55 4.45 -3.58
CA LEU A 149 14.93 4.36 -4.06
C LEU A 149 15.04 3.57 -5.37
N GLY A 150 14.00 2.82 -5.74
CA GLY A 150 13.98 2.02 -6.96
C GLY A 150 14.97 0.86 -6.96
N ILE A 151 15.23 0.22 -5.81
CA ILE A 151 16.25 -0.81 -5.65
C ILE A 151 15.70 -2.09 -5.03
N LEU A 152 16.37 -3.22 -5.32
CA LEU A 152 16.20 -4.47 -4.61
C LEU A 152 17.34 -4.73 -3.62
N VAL A 153 16.96 -5.16 -2.43
CA VAL A 153 17.89 -5.43 -1.32
C VAL A 153 17.63 -6.79 -0.67
N CYS A 154 18.61 -7.38 -0.04
CA CYS A 154 18.45 -8.61 0.72
C CYS A 154 17.73 -8.36 2.06
N ILE A 155 17.29 -9.43 2.72
CA ILE A 155 16.56 -9.34 4.00
C ILE A 155 17.34 -8.60 5.09
N GLU A 156 18.64 -8.78 5.17
CA GLU A 156 19.50 -8.13 6.17
C GLU A 156 19.56 -6.61 5.93
N CYS A 157 19.85 -6.21 4.68
CA CYS A 157 19.86 -4.80 4.30
C CYS A 157 18.47 -4.17 4.43
N SER A 158 17.37 -4.89 4.12
CA SER A 158 16.02 -4.40 4.28
C SER A 158 15.70 -4.01 5.72
N GLY A 159 16.21 -4.77 6.69
CA GLY A 159 16.10 -4.43 8.11
C GLY A 159 16.82 -3.12 8.47
N ILE A 160 17.99 -2.89 7.86
CA ILE A 160 18.72 -1.61 8.03
C ILE A 160 17.94 -0.46 7.37
N HIS A 161 17.43 -0.64 6.16
CA HIS A 161 16.61 0.36 5.47
C HIS A 161 15.36 0.75 6.25
N ARG A 162 14.70 -0.18 6.95
CA ARG A 162 13.56 0.13 7.83
C ARG A 162 13.96 1.06 8.97
N ASN A 163 15.16 0.90 9.53
CA ASN A 163 15.68 1.77 10.58
C ASN A 163 16.02 3.18 10.10
N LEU A 164 16.17 3.42 8.78
CA LEU A 164 16.34 4.75 8.22
C LEU A 164 15.05 5.57 8.25
N GLY A 165 13.89 4.90 8.35
CA GLY A 165 12.57 5.49 8.25
C GLY A 165 11.99 5.49 6.83
N SER A 166 10.67 5.44 6.73
CA SER A 166 9.95 5.34 5.45
C SER A 166 10.13 6.56 4.53
N HIS A 167 10.46 7.72 5.09
CA HIS A 167 10.79 8.93 4.33
C HIS A 167 12.14 8.83 3.59
N ILE A 168 13.05 7.96 4.04
CA ILE A 168 14.32 7.66 3.35
C ILE A 168 14.16 6.41 2.49
N SER A 169 13.56 5.33 3.04
CA SER A 169 13.41 4.05 2.35
C SER A 169 12.10 3.37 2.70
N LYS A 170 11.19 3.31 1.72
CA LYS A 170 9.90 2.63 1.84
C LYS A 170 10.05 1.18 1.41
N VAL A 171 10.29 0.30 2.37
CA VAL A 171 10.63 -1.12 2.14
C VAL A 171 9.38 -1.99 2.02
N ARG A 172 9.35 -2.89 1.00
CA ARG A 172 8.35 -3.95 0.80
C ARG A 172 9.01 -5.26 0.42
N SER A 173 8.40 -6.37 0.83
CA SER A 173 8.78 -7.72 0.38
C SER A 173 8.22 -8.01 -1.01
N LEU A 174 9.01 -8.64 -1.89
CA LEU A 174 8.51 -9.11 -3.19
C LEU A 174 7.60 -10.33 -3.06
N SER A 175 7.81 -11.16 -2.03
CA SER A 175 7.10 -12.43 -1.85
C SER A 175 5.94 -12.36 -0.86
N LEU A 176 5.99 -11.45 0.12
CA LEU A 176 5.03 -11.40 1.23
C LEU A 176 4.00 -10.27 1.12
N ASP A 177 4.36 -9.17 0.44
CA ASP A 177 3.51 -8.00 0.32
C ASP A 177 2.72 -8.00 -0.99
N CYS A 178 1.55 -7.36 -1.00
CA CYS A 178 0.80 -7.07 -2.22
C CYS A 178 1.50 -6.00 -3.06
N TRP A 179 1.48 -6.18 -4.38
CA TRP A 179 2.13 -5.30 -5.34
C TRP A 179 1.13 -4.64 -6.28
N PRO A 180 0.61 -3.46 -5.92
CA PRO A 180 -0.18 -2.65 -6.84
C PRO A 180 0.59 -2.36 -8.14
N GLN A 181 -0.12 -2.34 -9.27
CA GLN A 181 0.48 -2.11 -10.58
C GLN A 181 1.30 -0.82 -10.66
N ALA A 182 0.85 0.23 -9.97
CA ALA A 182 1.59 1.49 -9.89
C ALA A 182 2.98 1.35 -9.27
N ASN A 183 3.13 0.50 -8.22
CA ASN A 183 4.41 0.25 -7.57
C ASN A 183 5.35 -0.58 -8.47
N LEU A 184 4.79 -1.58 -9.18
CA LEU A 184 5.54 -2.37 -10.16
C LEU A 184 6.06 -1.50 -11.28
N ALA A 185 5.20 -0.67 -11.86
CA ALA A 185 5.58 0.28 -12.91
C ALA A 185 6.64 1.30 -12.42
N ALA A 186 6.59 1.71 -11.15
CA ALA A 186 7.61 2.60 -10.59
C ALA A 186 8.97 1.91 -10.49
N LEU A 187 9.02 0.64 -10.04
CA LEU A 187 10.25 -0.15 -10.01
C LEU A 187 10.80 -0.46 -11.40
N GLU A 188 9.93 -0.76 -12.36
CA GLU A 188 10.35 -0.94 -13.76
C GLU A 188 11.03 0.31 -14.32
N ARG A 189 10.43 1.47 -14.09
CA ARG A 189 11.01 2.76 -14.53
C ARG A 189 12.35 3.10 -13.88
N SER A 190 12.65 2.53 -12.71
CA SER A 190 13.95 2.76 -12.05
C SER A 190 15.13 2.09 -12.76
N GLY A 191 14.88 1.19 -13.71
CA GLY A 191 15.92 0.51 -14.49
C GLY A 191 16.70 -0.56 -13.73
N GLY A 192 16.38 -0.82 -12.46
CA GLY A 192 17.01 -1.82 -11.61
C GLY A 192 18.25 -1.34 -10.84
N ASN A 193 18.86 -2.26 -10.09
CA ASN A 193 19.98 -1.94 -9.19
C ASN A 193 21.21 -1.39 -9.92
N ALA A 194 21.45 -1.80 -11.15
CA ALA A 194 22.58 -1.30 -11.94
C ALA A 194 22.42 0.20 -12.22
N GLU A 195 21.24 0.63 -12.66
CA GLU A 195 20.94 2.04 -12.94
C GLU A 195 20.96 2.86 -11.64
N ALA A 196 20.28 2.38 -10.60
CA ALA A 196 20.28 3.05 -9.30
C ALA A 196 21.71 3.23 -8.75
N ASN A 197 22.54 2.17 -8.79
CA ASN A 197 23.91 2.24 -8.28
C ASN A 197 24.86 3.06 -9.15
N SER A 198 24.57 3.25 -10.44
CA SER A 198 25.33 4.18 -11.27
C SER A 198 25.29 5.62 -10.69
N MET A 199 24.17 5.97 -10.03
CA MET A 199 23.98 7.24 -9.36
C MET A 199 24.47 7.20 -7.89
N TRP A 200 23.95 6.22 -7.12
CA TRP A 200 24.21 6.17 -5.68
C TRP A 200 25.64 5.77 -5.31
N GLU A 201 26.31 5.00 -6.17
CA GLU A 201 27.68 4.49 -5.98
C GLU A 201 28.69 5.06 -6.98
N ALA A 202 28.37 6.16 -7.65
CA ALA A 202 29.23 6.75 -8.70
C ALA A 202 30.68 6.98 -8.26
N ARG A 203 30.93 7.15 -6.97
CA ARG A 203 32.26 7.40 -6.38
C ARG A 203 32.73 6.28 -5.45
N VAL A 204 32.03 5.16 -5.39
CA VAL A 204 32.44 4.00 -4.58
C VAL A 204 33.64 3.34 -5.23
N LYS A 205 34.74 3.22 -4.51
CA LYS A 205 35.96 2.54 -4.99
C LYS A 205 35.86 1.01 -4.84
N THR A 206 35.25 0.55 -3.75
CA THR A 206 35.09 -0.89 -3.45
C THR A 206 33.70 -1.10 -2.89
N ARG A 207 32.93 -1.98 -3.55
CA ARG A 207 31.58 -2.33 -3.10
C ARG A 207 31.64 -3.22 -1.86
N LEU A 208 30.66 -3.05 -1.01
CA LEU A 208 30.46 -3.86 0.17
C LEU A 208 30.12 -5.31 -0.23
N GLN A 209 30.72 -6.27 0.47
CA GLN A 209 30.53 -7.69 0.19
C GLN A 209 29.43 -8.30 1.09
N GLU A 210 28.87 -9.42 0.66
CA GLU A 210 27.83 -10.14 1.38
C GLU A 210 28.22 -10.51 2.82
N ASN A 211 29.49 -10.89 3.04
CA ASN A 211 30.06 -11.32 4.32
C ASN A 211 30.46 -10.16 5.25
N ALA A 212 30.27 -8.91 4.83
CA ALA A 212 30.49 -7.76 5.69
C ALA A 212 29.59 -7.84 6.95
N SER A 213 30.11 -7.37 8.06
CA SER A 213 29.38 -7.32 9.32
C SER A 213 28.13 -6.42 9.22
N ARG A 214 27.16 -6.64 10.11
CA ARG A 214 25.97 -5.79 10.16
C ARG A 214 26.32 -4.31 10.39
N PHE A 215 27.32 -4.04 11.19
CA PHE A 215 27.80 -2.67 11.46
C PHE A 215 28.33 -2.00 10.18
N GLU A 216 29.18 -2.69 9.43
CA GLU A 216 29.72 -2.17 8.15
C GLU A 216 28.61 -1.93 7.13
N LYS A 217 27.60 -2.83 7.05
CA LYS A 217 26.42 -2.64 6.20
C LYS A 217 25.64 -1.41 6.60
N GLU A 218 25.40 -1.20 7.90
CA GLU A 218 24.67 -0.05 8.40
C GLU A 218 25.39 1.27 8.10
N GLU A 219 26.68 1.36 8.38
CA GLU A 219 27.52 2.52 8.07
C GLU A 219 27.50 2.84 6.56
N PHE A 220 27.67 1.83 5.72
CA PHE A 220 27.65 1.99 4.27
C PHE A 220 26.30 2.48 3.77
N ILE A 221 25.19 1.87 4.21
CA ILE A 221 23.83 2.25 3.81
C ILE A 221 23.50 3.67 4.26
N ARG A 222 23.88 4.06 5.48
CA ARG A 222 23.70 5.44 5.97
C ARG A 222 24.52 6.44 5.16
N ALA A 223 25.78 6.13 4.88
CA ALA A 223 26.63 6.96 4.03
C ALA A 223 26.06 7.12 2.62
N LYS A 224 25.52 6.03 2.03
CA LYS A 224 24.98 6.01 0.69
C LYS A 224 23.69 6.81 0.56
N TYR A 225 22.69 6.59 1.42
CA TYR A 225 21.34 7.13 1.22
C TYR A 225 21.01 8.35 2.08
N ILE A 226 21.60 8.49 3.26
CA ILE A 226 21.39 9.68 4.10
C ILE A 226 22.39 10.75 3.74
N LEU A 227 23.70 10.43 3.81
CA LEU A 227 24.77 11.42 3.60
C LEU A 227 25.06 11.66 2.11
N ARG A 228 24.56 10.79 1.21
CA ARG A 228 24.81 10.83 -0.24
C ARG A 228 26.31 10.91 -0.58
N ALA A 229 27.15 10.29 0.26
CA ALA A 229 28.60 10.44 0.24
C ALA A 229 29.24 9.95 -1.06
N PHE A 230 28.56 9.06 -1.79
CA PHE A 230 29.08 8.42 -2.99
C PHE A 230 28.45 8.92 -4.29
N CYS A 231 27.51 9.86 -4.24
CA CYS A 231 26.91 10.47 -5.42
C CYS A 231 27.86 11.49 -6.08
N ASN A 232 27.68 11.73 -7.37
CA ASN A 232 28.32 12.86 -8.04
C ASN A 232 27.67 14.18 -7.61
N PRO A 233 28.47 15.24 -7.32
CA PRO A 233 27.93 16.53 -6.91
C PRO A 233 26.94 17.16 -7.91
N ALA A 234 27.13 16.91 -9.21
CA ALA A 234 26.28 17.43 -10.27
C ALA A 234 24.89 16.76 -10.35
N SER A 235 24.74 15.53 -9.87
CA SER A 235 23.47 14.79 -9.88
C SER A 235 22.61 15.01 -8.62
N ALA A 236 23.21 15.58 -7.58
CA ALA A 236 22.51 15.81 -6.30
C ALA A 236 21.42 16.90 -6.39
N SER A 237 21.44 17.75 -7.42
CA SER A 237 20.51 18.89 -7.58
C SER A 237 19.28 18.59 -8.42
N SER A 238 19.20 17.45 -9.12
CA SER A 238 18.16 17.22 -10.14
C SER A 238 17.15 16.11 -9.83
N HIS A 239 17.30 15.37 -8.74
CA HIS A 239 16.33 14.34 -8.39
C HIS A 239 15.72 14.66 -7.03
N GLY A 240 14.63 15.41 -7.08
CA GLY A 240 13.60 15.35 -6.04
C GLY A 240 13.20 13.90 -5.88
N VAL A 241 13.13 13.43 -4.63
CA VAL A 241 12.55 12.16 -4.24
C VAL A 241 11.26 11.97 -5.06
N LEU A 242 11.18 10.91 -5.86
CA LEU A 242 9.92 10.52 -6.47
C LEU A 242 8.96 10.18 -5.33
N ILE A 243 8.07 11.15 -5.03
CA ILE A 243 6.98 11.00 -4.07
C ILE A 243 5.86 10.22 -4.75
#